data_97868aa9ff00866afb370ed9fd7c4f3b
#
_entry.id   97868aa9ff00866afb370ed9fd7c4f3b
#
_cell.length_a   1.000
_cell.length_b   1.000
_cell.length_c   1.000
_cell.angle_alpha   90.00
_cell.angle_beta   90.00
_cell.angle_gamma   90.00
#
_symmetry.space_group_name_H-M   'P 1'
#
loop_
_entity.id
_entity.type
_entity.pdbx_description
1 polymer ?
#
loop_
_entity_poly.entity_id
_entity_poly.type
_entity_poly.pdbx_seq_one_letter_code
_entity_poly.pdbx_strand_id
1 'polypeptide(L)'
;MEQLSGVVHVDRENLTVVGVRHVTLDEFWVRGHIPGRPLLPGVLMIESAAQLCSYAGRVLIPDMGFIGFARCDDAKFRGTVVPPSTLYVIAKMVDVSRRRIVAECQGVCNGNLVFECKITGMPV
;
A
#
# COMPACT_ATOMS: atom_id res chain seq x y z
N MET A 1 4.50 -3.60 12.58
CA MET A 1 3.83 -2.29 12.37
C MET A 1 2.70 -2.45 11.37
N GLU A 2 1.49 -2.14 11.76
CA GLU A 2 0.32 -2.30 10.90
C GLU A 2 -0.01 -0.96 10.25
N GLN A 3 0.04 -0.90 8.92
CA GLN A 3 -0.19 0.32 8.14
C GLN A 3 -1.42 0.24 7.24
N LEU A 4 -2.25 -0.78 7.43
CA LEU A 4 -3.56 -0.89 6.81
C LEU A 4 -4.60 -1.12 7.89
N SER A 5 -5.74 -0.46 7.74
CA SER A 5 -6.89 -0.66 8.64
C SER A 5 -7.73 -1.87 8.22
N GLY A 6 -7.70 -2.22 6.96
CA GLY A 6 -8.42 -3.39 6.45
C GLY A 6 -8.33 -3.51 4.94
N VAL A 7 -8.95 -4.57 4.43
CA VAL A 7 -9.08 -4.82 3.00
C VAL A 7 -10.58 -4.77 2.67
N VAL A 8 -10.94 -3.94 1.70
CA VAL A 8 -12.36 -3.67 1.38
C VAL A 8 -12.84 -4.31 0.09
N HIS A 9 -11.91 -4.77 -0.76
CA HIS A 9 -12.29 -5.38 -2.03
C HIS A 9 -11.20 -6.35 -2.50
N VAL A 10 -11.61 -7.49 -3.03
CA VAL A 10 -10.72 -8.48 -3.65
C VAL A 10 -11.35 -8.87 -4.99
N ASP A 11 -10.63 -8.61 -6.08
CA ASP A 11 -11.03 -8.99 -7.43
C ASP A 11 -10.08 -10.05 -7.94
N ARG A 12 -10.52 -11.30 -7.88
CA ARG A 12 -9.68 -12.45 -8.26
C ARG A 12 -9.48 -12.56 -9.76
N GLU A 13 -10.44 -12.07 -10.53
CA GLU A 13 -10.36 -12.12 -11.99
C GLU A 13 -9.29 -11.16 -12.52
N ASN A 14 -9.23 -9.96 -11.97
CA ASN A 14 -8.28 -8.94 -12.39
C ASN A 14 -7.04 -8.86 -11.48
N LEU A 15 -6.89 -9.78 -10.53
CA LEU A 15 -5.77 -9.85 -9.59
C LEU A 15 -5.54 -8.50 -8.88
N THR A 16 -6.63 -7.92 -8.40
CA THR A 16 -6.62 -6.58 -7.79
C THR A 16 -7.22 -6.65 -6.39
N VAL A 17 -6.58 -5.98 -5.45
CA VAL A 17 -7.11 -5.80 -4.10
C VAL A 17 -7.11 -4.33 -3.74
N VAL A 18 -8.07 -3.94 -2.91
CA VAL A 18 -8.16 -2.58 -2.39
C VAL A 18 -8.13 -2.64 -0.86
N GLY A 19 -7.17 -1.94 -0.29
CA GLY A 19 -7.06 -1.78 1.14
C GLY A 19 -7.45 -0.38 1.57
N VAL A 20 -7.70 -0.21 2.85
CA VAL A 20 -8.07 1.07 3.43
C VAL A 20 -7.17 1.35 4.62
N ARG A 21 -6.78 2.61 4.76
CA ARG A 21 -6.03 3.10 5.90
C ARG A 21 -6.73 4.35 6.43
N HIS A 22 -7.16 4.27 7.68
CA HIS A 22 -7.72 5.43 8.38
C HIS A 22 -6.57 6.22 8.99
N VAL A 23 -6.34 7.42 8.49
CA VAL A 23 -5.24 8.28 8.92
C VAL A 23 -5.75 9.19 10.02
N THR A 24 -5.16 9.10 11.21
CA THR A 24 -5.65 9.78 12.41
C THR A 24 -4.59 10.71 13.00
N LEU A 25 -5.04 11.64 13.84
CA LEU A 25 -4.15 12.62 14.48
C LEU A 25 -3.33 12.06 15.64
N ASP A 26 -3.65 10.86 16.13
CA ASP A 26 -2.94 10.23 17.24
C ASP A 26 -1.84 9.27 16.81
N GLU A 27 -1.49 9.25 15.52
CA GLU A 27 -0.42 8.39 15.02
C GLU A 27 0.96 8.91 15.44
N PHE A 28 1.92 7.99 15.55
CA PHE A 28 3.23 8.30 16.10
C PHE A 28 4.00 9.38 15.34
N TRP A 29 3.81 9.49 14.02
CA TRP A 29 4.55 10.43 13.17
C TRP A 29 4.01 11.87 13.25
N VAL A 30 2.81 12.07 13.83
CA VAL A 30 2.16 13.39 13.82
C VAL A 30 3.01 14.46 14.53
N ARG A 31 3.68 14.08 15.62
CA ARG A 31 4.51 15.02 16.39
C ARG A 31 5.88 15.27 15.77
N GLY A 32 6.44 14.29 15.09
CA GLY A 32 7.85 14.28 14.73
C GLY A 32 8.17 14.47 13.27
N HIS A 33 7.21 14.23 12.37
CA HIS A 33 7.50 14.28 10.93
C HIS A 33 7.67 15.71 10.44
N ILE A 34 6.65 16.54 10.56
CA ILE A 34 6.71 17.98 10.25
C ILE A 34 5.93 18.68 11.35
N PRO A 35 6.64 19.33 12.31
CA PRO A 35 5.95 19.99 13.42
C PRO A 35 4.95 21.05 12.94
N GLY A 36 3.73 20.99 13.45
CA GLY A 36 2.67 21.92 13.08
C GLY A 36 1.99 21.64 11.74
N ARG A 37 2.46 20.64 10.99
CA ARG A 37 1.87 20.24 9.70
C ARG A 37 1.79 18.73 9.62
N PRO A 38 0.75 18.12 10.17
CA PRO A 38 0.63 16.65 10.14
C PRO A 38 0.29 16.16 8.74
N LEU A 39 1.29 15.61 8.06
CA LEU A 39 1.16 14.97 6.76
C LEU A 39 1.61 13.54 6.87
N LEU A 40 0.86 12.62 6.31
CA LEU A 40 1.26 11.22 6.30
C LEU A 40 2.61 11.08 5.55
N PRO A 41 3.64 10.51 6.18
CA PRO A 41 4.92 10.33 5.50
C PRO A 41 4.80 9.43 4.28
N GLY A 42 5.47 9.82 3.18
CA GLY A 42 5.47 9.03 1.96
C GLY A 42 5.96 7.61 2.16
N VAL A 43 6.96 7.41 3.02
CA VAL A 43 7.46 6.06 3.31
C VAL A 43 6.42 5.17 3.96
N LEU A 44 5.46 5.72 4.70
CA LEU A 44 4.37 4.95 5.29
C LEU A 44 3.30 4.61 4.24
N MET A 45 3.14 5.42 3.21
CA MET A 45 2.29 5.06 2.07
C MET A 45 2.88 3.85 1.33
N ILE A 46 4.20 3.83 1.13
CA ILE A 46 4.88 2.69 0.51
C ILE A 46 4.72 1.45 1.39
N GLU A 47 4.84 1.60 2.71
CA GLU A 47 4.65 0.47 3.63
C GLU A 47 3.22 -0.06 3.57
N SER A 48 2.23 0.82 3.49
CA SER A 48 0.83 0.40 3.31
C SER A 48 0.65 -0.40 2.02
N ALA A 49 1.27 0.05 0.93
CA ALA A 49 1.22 -0.66 -0.35
C ALA A 49 1.92 -2.01 -0.27
N ALA A 50 3.07 -2.09 0.39
CA ALA A 50 3.81 -3.33 0.55
C ALA A 50 3.03 -4.36 1.38
N GLN A 51 2.36 -3.92 2.44
CA GLN A 51 1.51 -4.79 3.26
C GLN A 51 0.32 -5.30 2.46
N LEU A 52 -0.28 -4.45 1.63
CA LEU A 52 -1.38 -4.86 0.77
C LEU A 52 -0.92 -5.87 -0.28
N CYS A 53 0.25 -5.68 -0.87
CA CYS A 53 0.81 -6.63 -1.84
C CYS A 53 1.08 -7.99 -1.20
N SER A 54 1.59 -8.03 0.01
CA SER A 54 1.81 -9.27 0.74
C SER A 54 0.49 -10.01 0.98
N TYR A 55 -0.54 -9.29 1.40
CA TYR A 55 -1.87 -9.85 1.55
C TYR A 55 -2.41 -10.37 0.22
N ALA A 56 -2.29 -9.57 -0.84
CA ALA A 56 -2.78 -9.93 -2.17
C ALA A 56 -2.12 -11.22 -2.69
N GLY A 57 -0.82 -11.35 -2.49
CA GLY A 57 -0.11 -12.56 -2.89
C GLY A 57 -0.65 -13.80 -2.20
N ARG A 58 -0.96 -13.69 -0.91
CA ARG A 58 -1.49 -14.82 -0.13
C ARG A 58 -2.90 -15.23 -0.53
N VAL A 59 -3.77 -14.25 -0.85
CA VAL A 59 -5.18 -14.56 -1.16
C VAL A 59 -5.43 -14.81 -2.65
N LEU A 60 -4.61 -14.26 -3.54
CA LEU A 60 -4.82 -14.37 -4.99
C LEU A 60 -3.99 -15.48 -5.62
N ILE A 61 -2.84 -15.81 -5.05
CA ILE A 61 -1.91 -16.75 -5.67
C ILE A 61 -1.83 -18.01 -4.78
N PRO A 62 -2.31 -19.16 -5.29
CA PRO A 62 -2.23 -20.41 -4.53
C PRO A 62 -0.77 -20.79 -4.24
N ASP A 63 -0.52 -21.28 -3.03
CA ASP A 63 0.77 -21.84 -2.61
C ASP A 63 1.95 -20.88 -2.65
N MET A 64 1.68 -19.57 -2.69
CA MET A 64 2.75 -18.56 -2.72
C MET A 64 3.51 -18.48 -1.39
N GLY A 65 2.84 -18.74 -0.28
CA GLY A 65 3.44 -18.64 1.04
C GLY A 65 3.62 -17.20 1.51
N PHE A 66 4.60 -16.98 2.36
CA PHE A 66 4.87 -15.64 2.90
C PHE A 66 5.67 -14.81 1.88
N ILE A 67 5.22 -13.59 1.65
CA ILE A 67 5.82 -12.68 0.68
C ILE A 67 6.56 -11.56 1.42
N GLY A 68 7.85 -11.47 1.19
CA GLY A 68 8.67 -10.38 1.70
C GLY A 68 8.81 -9.25 0.69
N PHE A 69 8.92 -8.02 1.18
CA PHE A 69 9.18 -6.85 0.37
C PHE A 69 10.61 -6.93 -0.17
N ALA A 70 10.76 -6.85 -1.49
CA ALA A 70 12.08 -6.91 -2.11
C ALA A 70 12.48 -5.60 -2.75
N ARG A 71 11.54 -4.85 -3.33
CA ARG A 71 11.88 -3.70 -4.16
C ARG A 71 10.69 -2.78 -4.35
N CYS A 72 10.97 -1.47 -4.41
CA CYS A 72 9.98 -0.46 -4.78
C CYS A 72 10.55 0.38 -5.91
N ASP A 73 9.83 0.48 -7.02
CA ASP A 73 10.23 1.26 -8.18
C ASP A 73 9.18 2.32 -8.51
N ASP A 74 9.63 3.37 -9.20
CA ASP A 74 8.76 4.39 -9.80
C ASP A 74 7.84 5.05 -8.77
N ALA A 75 8.31 5.23 -7.54
CA ALA A 75 7.51 5.87 -6.49
C ALA A 75 7.35 7.36 -6.81
N LYS A 76 6.10 7.80 -6.87
CA LYS A 76 5.76 9.20 -7.13
C LYS A 76 4.70 9.64 -6.12
N PHE A 77 4.99 10.74 -5.44
CA PHE A 77 4.08 11.33 -4.47
C PHE A 77 3.44 12.57 -5.11
N ARG A 78 2.15 12.47 -5.42
CA ARG A 78 1.43 13.47 -6.20
C ARG A 78 0.53 14.37 -5.38
N GLY A 79 0.36 14.04 -4.10
CA GLY A 79 -0.47 14.81 -3.20
C GLY A 79 -0.16 14.50 -1.76
N THR A 80 -0.79 15.22 -0.86
CA THR A 80 -0.62 15.05 0.58
C THR A 80 -1.84 14.37 1.20
N VAL A 81 -1.61 13.65 2.28
CA VAL A 81 -2.66 13.04 3.08
C VAL A 81 -2.62 13.66 4.46
N VAL A 82 -3.66 14.43 4.80
CA VAL A 82 -3.77 15.18 6.05
C VAL A 82 -4.79 14.49 6.95
N PRO A 83 -4.40 14.10 8.17
CA PRO A 83 -5.37 13.51 9.09
C PRO A 83 -6.38 14.55 9.61
N PRO A 84 -7.61 14.17 9.95
CA PRO A 84 -8.16 12.84 9.73
C PRO A 84 -8.61 12.64 8.28
N SER A 85 -8.30 11.50 7.69
CA SER A 85 -8.73 11.18 6.35
C SER A 85 -8.66 9.67 6.12
N THR A 86 -9.19 9.22 4.97
CA THR A 86 -9.13 7.80 4.58
C THR A 86 -8.32 7.69 3.30
N LEU A 87 -7.29 6.87 3.35
CA LEU A 87 -6.46 6.53 2.20
C LEU A 87 -6.87 5.16 1.69
N TYR A 88 -7.24 5.09 0.42
CA TYR A 88 -7.47 3.82 -0.27
C TYR A 88 -6.21 3.45 -1.02
N VAL A 89 -5.77 2.20 -0.86
CA VAL A 89 -4.60 1.68 -1.56
C VAL A 89 -5.07 0.58 -2.49
N ILE A 90 -4.71 0.68 -3.75
CA ILE A 90 -5.08 -0.27 -4.78
C ILE A 90 -3.81 -0.98 -5.23
N ALA A 91 -3.82 -2.31 -5.22
CA ALA A 91 -2.70 -3.11 -5.71
C ALA A 91 -3.20 -4.05 -6.79
N LYS A 92 -2.62 -3.94 -7.97
CA LYS A 92 -2.92 -4.82 -9.10
C LYS A 92 -1.68 -5.63 -9.43
N MET A 93 -1.79 -6.96 -9.38
CA MET A 93 -0.71 -7.86 -9.79
C MET A 93 -0.53 -7.78 -11.30
N VAL A 94 0.68 -7.45 -11.75
CA VAL A 94 0.99 -7.32 -13.18
C VAL A 94 1.99 -8.36 -13.67
N ASP A 95 2.73 -8.99 -12.75
CA ASP A 95 3.64 -10.08 -13.07
C ASP A 95 3.67 -11.04 -11.90
N VAL A 96 3.38 -12.32 -12.15
CA VAL A 96 3.31 -13.34 -11.12
C VAL A 96 4.11 -14.55 -11.57
N SER A 97 5.08 -14.96 -10.75
CA SER A 97 5.84 -16.19 -10.94
C SER A 97 6.07 -16.84 -9.60
N ARG A 98 6.69 -18.03 -9.59
CA ARG A 98 7.05 -18.71 -8.35
C ARG A 98 8.08 -17.94 -7.53
N ARG A 99 8.87 -17.09 -8.19
CA ARG A 99 10.00 -16.39 -7.57
C ARG A 99 9.69 -15.00 -7.15
N ARG A 100 8.64 -14.39 -7.72
CA ARG A 100 8.29 -13.01 -7.39
C ARG A 100 6.89 -12.66 -7.83
N ILE A 101 6.37 -11.63 -7.20
CA ILE A 101 5.17 -10.93 -7.65
C ILE A 101 5.53 -9.47 -7.85
N VAL A 102 4.94 -8.86 -8.86
CA VAL A 102 5.06 -7.42 -9.11
C VAL A 102 3.67 -6.83 -9.13
N ALA A 103 3.45 -5.80 -8.35
CA ALA A 103 2.17 -5.11 -8.30
C ALA A 103 2.34 -3.64 -8.59
N GLU A 104 1.42 -3.09 -9.38
CA GLU A 104 1.28 -1.66 -9.54
C GLU A 104 0.34 -1.15 -8.46
N CYS A 105 0.78 -0.15 -7.70
CA CYS A 105 0.06 0.36 -6.55
C CYS A 105 -0.29 1.82 -6.73
N GLN A 106 -1.48 2.17 -6.26
CA GLN A 106 -1.97 3.54 -6.27
C GLN A 106 -2.60 3.86 -4.92
N GLY A 107 -2.40 5.10 -4.46
CA GLY A 107 -3.07 5.59 -3.27
C GLY A 107 -4.02 6.73 -3.66
N VAL A 108 -5.26 6.66 -3.18
CA VAL A 108 -6.31 7.63 -3.48
C VAL A 108 -6.87 8.17 -2.18
N CYS A 109 -6.92 9.49 -2.06
CA CYS A 109 -7.47 10.17 -0.89
C CYS A 109 -8.31 11.36 -1.37
N ASN A 110 -9.53 11.45 -0.86
CA ASN A 110 -10.49 12.49 -1.26
C ASN A 110 -10.69 12.57 -2.78
N GLY A 111 -10.72 11.41 -3.44
CA GLY A 111 -10.91 11.33 -4.88
C GLY A 111 -9.68 11.66 -5.73
N ASN A 112 -8.54 11.92 -5.12
CA ASN A 112 -7.31 12.29 -5.83
C ASN A 112 -6.25 11.21 -5.69
N LEU A 113 -5.50 10.97 -6.77
CA LEU A 113 -4.31 10.12 -6.73
C LEU A 113 -3.22 10.85 -5.96
N VAL A 114 -2.81 10.29 -4.82
CA VAL A 114 -1.81 10.92 -3.94
C VAL A 114 -0.45 10.26 -4.04
N PHE A 115 -0.39 8.98 -4.41
CA PHE A 115 0.89 8.34 -4.72
C PHE A 115 0.69 7.16 -5.63
N GLU A 116 1.78 6.74 -6.27
CA GLU A 116 1.84 5.51 -7.04
C GLU A 116 3.24 4.91 -6.95
N CYS A 117 3.34 3.60 -7.07
CA CYS A 117 4.61 2.90 -7.08
C CYS A 117 4.44 1.49 -7.65
N LYS A 118 5.56 0.83 -7.87
CA LYS A 118 5.59 -0.58 -8.26
C LYS A 118 6.32 -1.35 -7.16
N ILE A 119 5.65 -2.33 -6.57
CA ILE A 119 6.20 -3.15 -5.49
C ILE A 119 6.53 -4.54 -6.03
N THR A 120 7.74 -5.00 -5.74
CA THR A 120 8.15 -6.37 -6.01
C THR A 120 8.26 -7.11 -4.69
N GLY A 121 7.57 -8.23 -4.58
CA GLY A 121 7.66 -9.14 -3.44
C GLY A 121 8.25 -10.48 -3.87
N MET A 122 8.90 -11.14 -2.92
CA MET A 122 9.50 -12.45 -3.13
C MET A 122 9.11 -13.38 -2.00
N PRO A 123 8.85 -14.67 -2.30
CA PRO A 123 8.62 -15.67 -1.24
C PRO A 123 9.85 -15.79 -0.34
N VAL A 124 9.61 -15.90 0.94
CA VAL A 124 10.68 -16.08 1.93
C VAL A 124 10.46 -17.32 2.77
#